data_69f5ae4b14e2ad0340fa8a8a4c3e38aa
#
_entry.id   69f5ae4b14e2ad0340fa8a8a4c3e38aa
#
_cell.length_a   1.000
_cell.length_b   1.000
_cell.length_c   1.000
_cell.angle_alpha   90.00
_cell.angle_beta   90.00
_cell.angle_gamma   90.00
#
_symmetry.space_group_name_H-M   'P 1'
#
loop_
_entity.id
_entity.type
_entity.pdbx_description
1 polymer ?
#
loop_
_entity_poly.entity_id
_entity_poly.type
_entity_poly.pdbx_seq_one_letter_code
_entity_poly.pdbx_strand_id
1 'polypeptide(L)'
;LAQATGVSVAQWVRQEVFEPLGMGAADVPGSPAHSGVASASDVSLFGAELACPTLVSAPLAALAGISQFPALAGVVPGYGRCNPCPWGLGLEIRGEKVPHWTAPDASPRTIGHFGQSGSFVWADRDLGAAAAFVGAEPFGPWHHENWSALNSELLRLAREHA
;
A
#
# COMPACT_ATOMS: atom_id res chain seq x y z
N LEU A 1 -13.36 10.70 12.40
CA LEU A 1 -12.59 9.92 13.38
C LEU A 1 -12.43 10.71 14.68
N ALA A 2 -11.80 11.89 14.68
CA ALA A 2 -11.55 12.68 15.90
C ALA A 2 -12.81 12.97 16.71
N GLN A 3 -13.94 13.27 16.06
CA GLN A 3 -15.23 13.46 16.76
C GLN A 3 -15.74 12.19 17.45
N ALA A 4 -15.46 11.02 16.90
CA ALA A 4 -15.93 9.75 17.43
C ALA A 4 -15.03 9.21 18.56
N THR A 5 -13.74 9.50 18.51
CA THR A 5 -12.73 8.94 19.42
C THR A 5 -12.28 9.91 20.50
N GLY A 6 -12.51 11.21 20.32
CA GLY A 6 -12.03 12.26 21.22
C GLY A 6 -10.53 12.58 21.10
N VAL A 7 -9.80 11.90 20.20
CA VAL A 7 -8.36 12.13 19.98
C VAL A 7 -8.08 12.55 18.53
N SER A 8 -6.93 13.17 18.27
CA SER A 8 -6.54 13.54 16.91
C SER A 8 -6.30 12.30 16.05
N VAL A 9 -6.41 12.44 14.71
CA VAL A 9 -6.13 11.34 13.78
C VAL A 9 -4.70 10.84 13.93
N ALA A 10 -3.73 11.75 14.08
CA ALA A 10 -2.33 11.38 14.28
C ALA A 10 -2.13 10.53 15.56
N GLN A 11 -2.75 10.96 16.66
CA GLN A 11 -2.70 10.21 17.93
C GLN A 11 -3.38 8.85 17.79
N TRP A 12 -4.54 8.77 17.14
CA TRP A 12 -5.24 7.51 16.90
C TRP A 12 -4.38 6.54 16.08
N VAL A 13 -3.82 7.00 14.94
CA VAL A 13 -2.97 6.16 14.09
C VAL A 13 -1.73 5.69 14.83
N ARG A 14 -1.13 6.56 15.67
CA ARG A 14 0.00 6.17 16.51
C ARG A 14 -0.38 5.03 17.47
N GLN A 15 -1.46 5.16 18.20
CA GLN A 15 -1.90 4.21 19.22
C GLN A 15 -2.39 2.89 18.65
N GLU A 16 -3.13 2.95 17.53
CA GLU A 16 -3.82 1.78 16.98
C GLU A 16 -3.07 1.10 15.83
N VAL A 17 -2.03 1.74 15.29
CA VAL A 17 -1.26 1.19 14.17
C VAL A 17 0.23 1.19 14.47
N PHE A 18 0.85 2.36 14.71
CA PHE A 18 2.31 2.44 14.76
C PHE A 18 2.88 1.71 15.98
N GLU A 19 2.35 1.96 17.17
CA GLU A 19 2.81 1.32 18.42
C GLU A 19 2.60 -0.20 18.39
N PRO A 20 1.42 -0.73 18.04
CA PRO A 20 1.21 -2.18 17.96
C PRO A 20 2.11 -2.88 16.93
N LEU A 21 2.44 -2.22 15.81
CA LEU A 21 3.33 -2.76 14.79
C LEU A 21 4.82 -2.52 15.07
N GLY A 22 5.18 -1.75 16.11
CA GLY A 22 6.57 -1.39 16.41
C GLY A 22 7.18 -0.39 15.42
N MET A 23 6.38 0.43 14.74
CA MET A 23 6.80 1.45 13.77
C MET A 23 7.33 2.70 14.50
N GLY A 24 8.51 2.57 15.08
CA GLY A 24 9.06 3.57 16.03
C GLY A 24 9.45 4.91 15.42
N ALA A 25 9.70 4.98 14.11
CA ALA A 25 10.04 6.20 13.39
C ALA A 25 8.88 6.78 12.58
N ALA A 26 7.70 6.14 12.64
CA ALA A 26 6.52 6.61 11.90
C ALA A 26 5.79 7.73 12.65
N ASP A 27 5.33 8.75 11.89
CA ASP A 27 4.53 9.84 12.40
C ASP A 27 3.60 10.43 11.33
N VAL A 28 2.60 11.20 11.79
CA VAL A 28 1.70 12.00 10.94
C VAL A 28 1.71 13.45 11.44
N PRO A 29 2.75 14.23 11.10
CA PRO A 29 2.94 15.57 11.65
C PRO A 29 1.94 16.62 11.14
N GLY A 30 1.17 16.30 10.10
CA GLY A 30 0.21 17.23 9.48
C GLY A 30 -1.08 16.55 9.04
N SER A 31 -1.51 16.84 7.81
CA SER A 31 -2.71 16.22 7.25
C SER A 31 -2.49 14.71 7.05
N PRO A 32 -3.37 13.85 7.57
CA PRO A 32 -3.25 12.40 7.38
C PRO A 32 -3.37 11.95 5.92
N ALA A 33 -3.81 12.83 5.04
CA ALA A 33 -3.92 12.52 3.61
C ALA A 33 -2.56 12.46 2.88
N HIS A 34 -1.52 13.13 3.41
CA HIS A 34 -0.25 13.27 2.67
C HIS A 34 1.00 13.55 3.52
N SER A 35 0.87 13.65 4.86
CA SER A 35 1.99 14.05 5.71
C SER A 35 2.62 12.90 6.51
N GLY A 36 2.24 11.67 6.23
CA GLY A 36 2.86 10.52 6.87
C GLY A 36 4.36 10.46 6.57
N VAL A 37 5.16 10.21 7.60
CA VAL A 37 6.61 9.96 7.52
C VAL A 37 6.90 8.63 8.19
N ALA A 38 7.83 7.86 7.62
CA ALA A 38 8.22 6.56 8.16
C ALA A 38 9.57 6.14 7.60
N SER A 39 10.29 5.29 8.30
CA SER A 39 11.47 4.62 7.76
C SER A 39 11.08 3.47 6.82
N ALA A 40 12.01 2.98 6.01
CA ALA A 40 11.78 1.79 5.19
C ALA A 40 11.41 0.57 6.05
N SER A 41 12.01 0.44 7.23
CA SER A 41 11.67 -0.60 8.20
C SER A 41 10.22 -0.50 8.66
N ASP A 42 9.76 0.71 9.02
CA ASP A 42 8.37 0.91 9.45
C ASP A 42 7.37 0.57 8.34
N VAL A 43 7.63 1.04 7.10
CA VAL A 43 6.75 0.72 5.97
C VAL A 43 6.74 -0.77 5.66
N SER A 44 7.87 -1.47 5.89
CA SER A 44 7.94 -2.94 5.75
C SER A 44 7.10 -3.66 6.81
N LEU A 45 7.10 -3.19 8.06
CA LEU A 45 6.21 -3.71 9.11
C LEU A 45 4.74 -3.51 8.76
N PHE A 46 4.38 -2.34 8.23
CA PHE A 46 3.04 -2.10 7.72
C PHE A 46 2.69 -2.98 6.52
N GLY A 47 3.64 -3.21 5.61
CA GLY A 47 3.48 -4.17 4.51
C GLY A 47 3.21 -5.59 5.01
N ALA A 48 3.92 -6.05 6.03
CA ALA A 48 3.68 -7.35 6.64
C ALA A 48 2.26 -7.45 7.25
N GLU A 49 1.79 -6.39 7.92
CA GLU A 49 0.41 -6.30 8.41
C GLU A 49 -0.62 -6.35 7.26
N LEU A 50 -0.34 -5.73 6.11
CA LEU A 50 -1.21 -5.83 4.94
C LEU A 50 -1.26 -7.25 4.36
N ALA A 51 -0.14 -7.97 4.38
CA ALA A 51 -0.06 -9.36 3.90
C ALA A 51 -0.73 -10.35 4.88
N CYS A 52 -0.44 -10.21 6.17
CA CYS A 52 -0.93 -11.08 7.25
C CYS A 52 -1.57 -10.23 8.36
N PRO A 53 -2.81 -9.75 8.19
CA PRO A 53 -3.46 -8.82 9.09
C PRO A 53 -3.65 -9.34 10.52
N THR A 54 -3.26 -8.55 11.50
CA THR A 54 -3.39 -8.83 12.94
C THR A 54 -4.14 -7.73 13.71
N LEU A 55 -4.09 -6.48 13.24
CA LEU A 55 -4.72 -5.32 13.90
C LEU A 55 -6.23 -5.26 13.72
N VAL A 56 -6.75 -5.89 12.69
CA VAL A 56 -8.18 -5.87 12.36
C VAL A 56 -8.73 -7.28 12.28
N SER A 57 -10.04 -7.44 12.49
CA SER A 57 -10.68 -8.75 12.36
C SER A 57 -10.54 -9.33 10.94
N ALA A 58 -10.46 -10.64 10.82
CA ALA A 58 -10.35 -11.31 9.52
C ALA A 58 -11.45 -10.92 8.51
N PRO A 59 -12.74 -10.74 8.90
CA PRO A 59 -13.75 -10.22 7.98
C PRO A 59 -13.45 -8.80 7.47
N LEU A 60 -12.96 -7.92 8.34
CA LEU A 60 -12.61 -6.55 7.96
C LEU A 60 -11.36 -6.52 7.06
N ALA A 61 -10.36 -7.32 7.39
CA ALA A 61 -9.18 -7.49 6.54
C ALA A 61 -9.54 -8.00 5.13
N ALA A 62 -10.43 -9.00 5.04
CA ALA A 62 -10.92 -9.50 3.76
C ALA A 62 -11.65 -8.39 2.97
N LEU A 63 -12.54 -7.64 3.63
CA LEU A 63 -13.29 -6.55 3.02
C LEU A 63 -12.37 -5.43 2.50
N ALA A 64 -11.26 -5.13 3.19
CA ALA A 64 -10.30 -4.13 2.76
C ALA A 64 -9.63 -4.45 1.41
N GLY A 65 -9.48 -5.74 1.08
CA GLY A 65 -8.91 -6.20 -0.19
C GLY A 65 -9.92 -6.48 -1.31
N ILE A 66 -11.20 -6.20 -1.09
CA ILE A 66 -12.26 -6.41 -2.09
C ILE A 66 -12.66 -5.06 -2.70
N SER A 67 -12.83 -5.03 -4.04
CA SER A 67 -13.26 -3.83 -4.73
C SER A 67 -14.63 -3.36 -4.23
N GLN A 68 -14.67 -2.12 -3.71
CA GLN A 68 -15.90 -1.52 -3.19
C GLN A 68 -16.81 -1.00 -4.31
N PHE A 69 -16.20 -0.62 -5.44
CA PHE A 69 -16.91 -0.08 -6.62
C PHE A 69 -16.34 -0.73 -7.89
N PRO A 70 -16.69 -1.99 -8.19
CA PRO A 70 -16.00 -2.80 -9.20
C PRO A 70 -16.16 -2.27 -10.64
N ALA A 71 -17.16 -1.43 -10.91
CA ALA A 71 -17.39 -0.87 -12.24
C ALA A 71 -16.79 0.54 -12.43
N LEU A 72 -16.17 1.14 -11.38
CA LEU A 72 -15.62 2.48 -11.51
C LEU A 72 -14.34 2.49 -12.35
N ALA A 73 -14.30 3.42 -13.30
CA ALA A 73 -13.06 3.82 -13.95
C ALA A 73 -12.30 4.84 -13.09
N GLY A 74 -10.98 4.86 -13.23
CA GLY A 74 -10.13 5.79 -12.50
C GLY A 74 -8.85 6.12 -13.27
N VAL A 75 -8.00 6.92 -12.66
CA VAL A 75 -6.68 7.27 -13.18
C VAL A 75 -5.64 6.86 -12.15
N VAL A 76 -4.65 6.08 -12.58
CA VAL A 76 -3.44 5.80 -11.81
C VAL A 76 -2.39 6.81 -12.25
N PRO A 77 -1.92 7.71 -11.38
CA PRO A 77 -0.96 8.75 -11.75
C PRO A 77 0.28 8.15 -12.44
N GLY A 78 0.66 8.71 -13.58
CA GLY A 78 1.76 8.21 -14.40
C GLY A 78 1.43 6.99 -15.27
N TYR A 79 0.39 6.20 -14.95
CA TYR A 79 0.03 4.97 -15.67
C TYR A 79 -1.24 5.10 -16.50
N GLY A 80 -1.99 6.19 -16.34
CA GLY A 80 -3.12 6.53 -17.18
C GLY A 80 -4.48 6.07 -16.66
N ARG A 81 -5.47 6.06 -17.55
CA ARG A 81 -6.85 5.69 -17.23
C ARG A 81 -7.03 4.17 -17.27
N CYS A 82 -7.65 3.65 -16.22
CA CYS A 82 -8.03 2.24 -16.10
C CYS A 82 -9.54 2.10 -16.00
N ASN A 83 -10.08 1.05 -16.63
CA ASN A 83 -11.50 0.75 -16.58
C ASN A 83 -11.71 -0.79 -16.61
N PRO A 84 -12.05 -1.43 -15.48
CA PRO A 84 -12.20 -0.82 -14.15
C PRO A 84 -10.88 -0.39 -13.50
N CYS A 85 -11.00 0.45 -12.45
CA CYS A 85 -9.89 0.82 -11.59
C CYS A 85 -10.25 0.41 -10.15
N PRO A 86 -10.05 -0.87 -9.78
CA PRO A 86 -10.52 -1.38 -8.51
C PRO A 86 -9.74 -0.81 -7.32
N TRP A 87 -10.49 -0.47 -6.26
CA TRP A 87 -10.00 -0.03 -4.95
C TRP A 87 -10.78 -0.73 -3.85
N GLY A 88 -10.07 -1.16 -2.81
CA GLY A 88 -10.64 -1.64 -1.57
C GLY A 88 -10.88 -0.51 -0.58
N LEU A 89 -10.79 -0.81 0.71
CA LEU A 89 -10.88 0.21 1.76
C LEU A 89 -9.52 0.89 1.94
N GLY A 90 -9.29 1.96 1.17
CA GLY A 90 -8.05 2.73 1.22
C GLY A 90 -6.84 2.13 0.48
N LEU A 91 -6.97 0.97 -0.11
CA LEU A 91 -5.92 0.28 -0.84
C LEU A 91 -6.26 0.17 -2.32
N GLU A 92 -5.32 0.49 -3.18
CA GLU A 92 -5.41 0.16 -4.59
C GLU A 92 -5.31 -1.36 -4.76
N ILE A 93 -6.18 -1.93 -5.59
CA ILE A 93 -6.11 -3.33 -6.02
C ILE A 93 -5.53 -3.34 -7.42
N ARG A 94 -4.48 -4.16 -7.65
CA ARG A 94 -3.85 -4.26 -8.97
C ARG A 94 -4.87 -4.59 -10.05
N GLY A 95 -5.69 -5.60 -9.85
CA GLY A 95 -6.62 -6.07 -10.89
C GLY A 95 -5.88 -6.41 -12.17
N GLU A 96 -6.51 -6.11 -13.30
CA GLU A 96 -5.98 -6.34 -14.66
C GLU A 96 -5.38 -5.07 -15.27
N LYS A 97 -4.97 -4.09 -14.46
CA LYS A 97 -4.40 -2.83 -14.95
C LYS A 97 -3.08 -3.06 -15.67
N VAL A 98 -2.96 -2.52 -16.89
CA VAL A 98 -1.74 -2.53 -17.70
C VAL A 98 -1.69 -1.20 -18.47
N PRO A 99 -0.60 -0.42 -18.38
CA PRO A 99 0.55 -0.62 -17.49
C PRO A 99 0.21 -0.41 -16.02
N HIS A 100 1.05 -0.92 -15.12
CA HIS A 100 0.92 -0.77 -13.67
C HIS A 100 2.28 -0.64 -12.99
N TRP A 101 2.33 -0.04 -11.79
CA TRP A 101 3.57 0.14 -11.05
C TRP A 101 4.09 -1.13 -10.37
N THR A 102 3.24 -2.12 -10.11
CA THR A 102 3.67 -3.43 -9.59
C THR A 102 4.24 -4.31 -10.71
N ALA A 103 4.75 -5.49 -10.36
CA ALA A 103 5.21 -6.49 -11.33
C ALA A 103 4.12 -6.86 -12.34
N PRO A 104 4.44 -7.06 -13.62
CA PRO A 104 3.46 -7.47 -14.63
C PRO A 104 2.77 -8.79 -14.32
N ASP A 105 3.50 -9.71 -13.66
CA ASP A 105 3.05 -11.04 -13.25
C ASP A 105 2.59 -11.11 -11.78
N ALA A 106 2.44 -9.96 -11.11
CA ALA A 106 1.85 -9.91 -9.79
C ALA A 106 0.38 -10.35 -9.83
N SER A 107 -0.08 -10.97 -8.74
CA SER A 107 -1.48 -11.39 -8.60
C SER A 107 -2.43 -10.21 -8.85
N PRO A 108 -3.54 -10.40 -9.58
CA PRO A 108 -4.61 -9.39 -9.65
C PRO A 108 -5.15 -8.99 -8.27
N ARG A 109 -4.94 -9.80 -7.24
CA ARG A 109 -5.34 -9.56 -5.86
C ARG A 109 -4.30 -8.80 -5.05
N THR A 110 -3.12 -8.50 -5.61
CA THR A 110 -2.13 -7.64 -4.98
C THR A 110 -2.76 -6.29 -4.62
N ILE A 111 -2.59 -5.89 -3.36
CA ILE A 111 -3.08 -4.64 -2.80
C ILE A 111 -1.91 -3.74 -2.42
N GLY A 112 -2.12 -2.43 -2.44
CA GLY A 112 -1.07 -1.50 -2.02
C GLY A 112 -1.40 -0.07 -2.37
N HIS A 113 -0.38 0.76 -2.32
CA HIS A 113 -0.46 2.15 -2.75
C HIS A 113 0.94 2.71 -3.01
N PHE A 114 1.04 3.70 -3.88
CA PHE A 114 2.23 4.54 -3.99
C PHE A 114 1.89 6.02 -3.81
N GLY A 115 2.85 6.80 -3.39
CA GLY A 115 2.69 8.22 -3.11
C GLY A 115 3.49 9.12 -4.04
N GLN A 116 3.11 10.40 -4.07
CA GLN A 116 3.88 11.44 -4.75
C GLN A 116 5.29 11.61 -4.18
N SER A 117 5.57 11.06 -3.00
CA SER A 117 6.91 10.99 -2.41
C SER A 117 7.87 10.04 -3.15
N GLY A 118 7.40 9.31 -4.17
CA GLY A 118 8.22 8.29 -4.84
C GLY A 118 8.41 7.03 -4.00
N SER A 119 7.48 6.73 -3.12
CA SER A 119 7.51 5.54 -2.25
C SER A 119 6.29 4.67 -2.51
N PHE A 120 6.43 3.35 -2.29
CA PHE A 120 5.32 2.41 -2.40
C PHE A 120 5.35 1.34 -1.30
N VAL A 121 4.20 0.73 -1.08
CA VAL A 121 4.04 -0.53 -0.38
C VAL A 121 3.03 -1.39 -1.11
N TRP A 122 3.30 -2.68 -1.26
CA TRP A 122 2.32 -3.65 -1.74
C TRP A 122 2.37 -4.94 -0.91
N ALA A 123 1.26 -5.66 -0.93
CA ALA A 123 1.12 -6.97 -0.30
C ALA A 123 0.38 -7.93 -1.23
N ASP A 124 0.84 -9.17 -1.25
CA ASP A 124 0.16 -10.31 -1.86
C ASP A 124 -0.20 -11.29 -0.73
N ARG A 125 -1.49 -11.36 -0.41
CA ARG A 125 -2.00 -12.19 0.69
C ARG A 125 -2.01 -13.68 0.36
N ASP A 126 -2.06 -14.04 -0.91
CA ASP A 126 -2.01 -15.43 -1.33
C ASP A 126 -0.60 -15.99 -1.17
N LEU A 127 0.39 -15.14 -1.37
CA LEU A 127 1.81 -15.45 -1.17
C LEU A 127 2.26 -15.22 0.29
N GLY A 128 1.50 -14.48 1.09
CA GLY A 128 1.90 -14.06 2.43
C GLY A 128 3.09 -13.10 2.44
N ALA A 129 3.28 -12.35 1.37
CA ALA A 129 4.46 -11.50 1.16
C ALA A 129 4.09 -10.05 0.91
N ALA A 130 5.01 -9.16 1.26
CA ALA A 130 4.90 -7.74 0.99
C ALA A 130 6.26 -7.14 0.60
N ALA A 131 6.23 -6.00 -0.07
CA ALA A 131 7.43 -5.20 -0.29
C ALA A 131 7.14 -3.71 -0.13
N ALA A 132 8.17 -2.99 0.28
CA ALA A 132 8.15 -1.54 0.44
C ALA A 132 9.37 -0.91 -0.20
N PHE A 133 9.20 0.27 -0.74
CA PHE A 133 10.26 1.13 -1.25
C PHE A 133 10.05 2.53 -0.71
N VAL A 134 11.09 3.10 -0.14
CA VAL A 134 11.08 4.48 0.35
C VAL A 134 12.06 5.28 -0.51
N GLY A 135 11.50 6.14 -1.36
CA GLY A 135 12.25 7.00 -2.27
C GLY A 135 12.70 8.30 -1.60
N ALA A 136 13.81 8.84 -2.09
CA ALA A 136 14.32 10.17 -1.70
C ALA A 136 13.80 11.29 -2.62
N GLU A 137 13.30 10.92 -3.80
CA GLU A 137 12.85 11.86 -4.83
C GLU A 137 11.34 11.72 -5.08
N PRO A 138 10.64 12.81 -5.39
CA PRO A 138 9.23 12.75 -5.77
C PRO A 138 8.98 11.82 -6.97
N PHE A 139 7.82 11.19 -6.99
CA PHE A 139 7.39 10.33 -8.10
C PHE A 139 7.52 11.05 -9.45
N GLY A 140 8.21 10.42 -10.39
CA GLY A 140 8.50 10.99 -11.70
C GLY A 140 8.93 9.93 -12.72
N PRO A 141 9.53 10.33 -13.86
CA PRO A 141 9.88 9.44 -14.96
C PRO A 141 10.71 8.23 -14.55
N TRP A 142 11.71 8.42 -13.69
CA TRP A 142 12.53 7.31 -13.20
C TRP A 142 11.70 6.21 -12.53
N HIS A 143 10.77 6.58 -11.67
CA HIS A 143 9.90 5.64 -10.96
C HIS A 143 9.01 4.88 -11.94
N HIS A 144 8.40 5.60 -12.89
CA HIS A 144 7.56 5.02 -13.93
C HIS A 144 8.32 4.00 -14.80
N GLU A 145 9.56 4.29 -15.14
CA GLU A 145 10.41 3.43 -15.98
C GLU A 145 10.95 2.21 -15.22
N ASN A 146 11.21 2.34 -13.91
CA ASN A 146 11.97 1.32 -13.17
C ASN A 146 11.14 0.49 -12.20
N TRP A 147 10.00 0.99 -11.69
CA TRP A 147 9.27 0.29 -10.64
C TRP A 147 8.72 -1.07 -11.07
N SER A 148 8.25 -1.21 -12.29
CA SER A 148 7.75 -2.50 -12.78
C SER A 148 8.83 -3.58 -12.74
N ALA A 149 10.05 -3.27 -13.20
CA ALA A 149 11.19 -4.19 -13.16
C ALA A 149 11.68 -4.45 -11.74
N LEU A 150 11.78 -3.41 -10.90
CA LEU A 150 12.11 -3.55 -9.48
C LEU A 150 11.11 -4.48 -8.77
N ASN A 151 9.82 -4.25 -8.98
CA ASN A 151 8.79 -5.07 -8.36
C ASN A 151 8.77 -6.52 -8.87
N SER A 152 9.18 -6.76 -10.13
CA SER A 152 9.36 -8.12 -10.66
C SER A 152 10.44 -8.87 -9.89
N GLU A 153 11.55 -8.21 -9.58
CA GLU A 153 12.63 -8.80 -8.82
C GLU A 153 12.23 -9.03 -7.34
N LEU A 154 11.55 -8.08 -6.72
CA LEU A 154 11.03 -8.24 -5.36
C LEU A 154 10.03 -9.40 -5.27
N LEU A 155 9.14 -9.53 -6.25
CA LEU A 155 8.16 -10.62 -6.31
C LEU A 155 8.84 -11.98 -6.53
N ARG A 156 9.88 -12.03 -7.36
CA ARG A 156 10.69 -13.24 -7.56
C ARG A 156 11.33 -13.70 -6.24
N LEU A 157 11.97 -12.78 -5.53
CA LEU A 157 12.56 -13.06 -4.22
C LEU A 157 11.51 -13.52 -3.20
N ALA A 158 10.34 -12.88 -3.17
CA ALA A 158 9.24 -13.29 -2.30
C ALA A 158 8.80 -14.74 -2.58
N ARG A 159 8.66 -15.12 -3.85
CA ARG A 159 8.28 -16.49 -4.24
C ARG A 159 9.32 -17.56 -3.90
N GLU A 160 10.59 -17.19 -3.83
CA GLU A 160 11.66 -18.12 -3.44
C GLU A 160 11.70 -18.39 -1.94
N HIS A 161 11.06 -17.55 -1.12
CA HIS A 161 11.10 -17.63 0.33
C HIS A 161 9.70 -17.91 0.97
N ALA A 162 8.68 -18.14 0.15
CA ALA A 162 7.30 -18.42 0.58
C ALA A 162 7.01 -19.87 0.94
#